data_17e8b260047d3d981e4aea4317f5f159
#
_entry.id   17e8b260047d3d981e4aea4317f5f159
#
_cell.length_a   1.000
_cell.length_b   1.000
_cell.length_c   1.000
_cell.angle_alpha   90.00
_cell.angle_beta   90.00
_cell.angle_gamma   90.00
#
_symmetry.space_group_name_H-M   'P 1'
#
loop_
_entity.id
_entity.type
_entity.pdbx_description
1 polymer ?
#
loop_
_entity_poly.entity_id
_entity_poly.type
_entity_poly.pdbx_seq_one_letter_code
_entity_poly.pdbx_strand_id
1 'polypeptide(L)'
;MNTSQPGSAYFLDHKDERIERHTLSVIVDNEPGVLARVIGLFSGRGYNIDSLTVSETESQKHLSRITIVTTGTPMVIEQIKHQLERLVPVHRVSDLTAEYGELGTIERELVLLKVAGKGEMRVEALRLAEAFDAQTVDATLESFVFQLTGRTREVDRFIKLMSEIGLVEVSRTGIAAVSRGAAGM
;
A
#
# COMPACT_ATOMS: atom_id res chain seq x y z
N MET A 1 -56.04 21.90 21.22
CA MET A 1 -55.67 20.46 21.26
C MET A 1 -54.53 20.25 20.27
N ASN A 2 -53.32 20.17 20.80
CA ASN A 2 -52.12 20.11 19.98
C ASN A 2 -51.55 18.68 20.12
N THR A 3 -51.76 17.85 19.13
CA THR A 3 -51.28 16.49 19.09
C THR A 3 -49.88 16.49 18.49
N SER A 4 -48.87 16.47 19.34
CA SER A 4 -47.49 16.18 18.94
C SER A 4 -47.37 14.70 18.54
N GLN A 5 -47.07 14.43 17.27
CA GLN A 5 -46.65 13.13 16.81
C GLN A 5 -45.27 12.77 17.37
N PRO A 6 -45.04 11.54 17.87
CA PRO A 6 -43.72 11.11 18.27
C PRO A 6 -42.85 10.93 17.01
N GLY A 7 -41.72 11.58 17.00
CA GLY A 7 -40.70 11.42 15.95
C GLY A 7 -40.26 9.97 15.81
N SER A 8 -40.24 9.47 14.59
CA SER A 8 -39.82 8.13 14.24
C SER A 8 -38.36 7.89 14.68
N ALA A 9 -38.15 6.82 15.48
CA ALA A 9 -36.85 6.39 16.00
C ALA A 9 -35.92 5.73 14.95
N TYR A 10 -36.17 6.02 13.66
CA TYR A 10 -35.40 5.46 12.56
C TYR A 10 -34.52 6.48 11.84
N PHE A 11 -34.08 7.53 12.51
CA PHE A 11 -32.89 8.26 12.06
C PHE A 11 -31.68 7.44 12.49
N LEU A 12 -31.35 6.39 11.72
CA LEU A 12 -30.01 5.83 11.72
C LEU A 12 -29.09 6.97 11.27
N ASP A 13 -28.26 7.44 12.20
CA ASP A 13 -27.12 8.28 11.89
C ASP A 13 -26.40 7.63 10.69
N HIS A 14 -26.42 8.30 9.55
CA HIS A 14 -25.53 7.96 8.45
C HIS A 14 -24.11 8.22 8.96
N LYS A 15 -23.55 7.26 9.69
CA LYS A 15 -22.11 7.21 9.98
C LYS A 15 -21.40 7.38 8.66
N ASP A 16 -20.58 8.41 8.60
CA ASP A 16 -19.74 8.80 7.46
C ASP A 16 -19.26 7.56 6.68
N GLU A 17 -19.82 7.31 5.51
CA GLU A 17 -19.41 6.26 4.57
C GLU A 17 -18.14 6.70 3.83
N ARG A 18 -17.25 7.44 4.51
CA ARG A 18 -15.97 7.81 3.92
C ARG A 18 -15.17 6.57 3.65
N ILE A 19 -14.80 6.43 2.40
CA ILE A 19 -13.87 5.39 1.98
C ILE A 19 -12.47 5.91 2.26
N GLU A 20 -11.75 5.21 3.13
CA GLU A 20 -10.40 5.56 3.57
C GLU A 20 -9.41 4.47 3.18
N ARG A 21 -8.18 4.88 2.88
CA ARG A 21 -7.07 3.97 2.59
C ARG A 21 -6.32 3.68 3.89
N HIS A 22 -6.17 2.40 4.21
CA HIS A 22 -5.48 1.93 5.38
C HIS A 22 -4.29 1.03 5.03
N THR A 23 -3.24 1.15 5.83
CA THR A 23 -2.04 0.32 5.74
C THR A 23 -1.97 -0.55 6.99
N LEU A 24 -2.24 -1.84 6.78
CA LEU A 24 -2.21 -2.85 7.81
C LEU A 24 -0.86 -3.56 7.81
N SER A 25 -0.28 -3.73 9.00
CA SER A 25 0.92 -4.54 9.19
C SER A 25 0.55 -5.79 10.01
N VAL A 26 0.83 -6.96 9.45
CA VAL A 26 0.44 -8.25 10.02
C VAL A 26 1.70 -9.09 10.24
N ILE A 27 1.96 -9.46 11.49
CA ILE A 27 3.05 -10.38 11.85
C ILE A 27 2.50 -11.81 11.87
N VAL A 28 3.13 -12.68 11.12
CA VAL A 28 2.67 -14.06 10.92
C VAL A 28 3.83 -15.04 11.02
N ASP A 29 3.51 -16.32 11.24
CA ASP A 29 4.49 -17.40 11.07
C ASP A 29 4.99 -17.45 9.63
N ASN A 30 6.28 -17.66 9.44
CA ASN A 30 6.88 -17.85 8.11
C ASN A 30 6.75 -19.31 7.68
N GLU A 31 5.53 -19.74 7.39
CA GLU A 31 5.20 -21.10 7.00
C GLU A 31 4.48 -21.15 5.64
N PRO A 32 4.62 -22.27 4.89
CA PRO A 32 3.87 -22.47 3.65
C PRO A 32 2.36 -22.35 3.87
N GLY A 33 1.69 -21.62 2.99
CA GLY A 33 0.24 -21.46 3.00
C GLY A 33 -0.32 -20.34 3.86
N VAL A 34 0.48 -19.69 4.71
CA VAL A 34 0.03 -18.56 5.55
C VAL A 34 -0.45 -17.39 4.68
N LEU A 35 0.35 -17.01 3.70
CA LEU A 35 -0.03 -15.95 2.74
C LEU A 35 -1.33 -16.29 2.01
N ALA A 36 -1.50 -17.55 1.58
CA ALA A 36 -2.71 -17.99 0.90
C ALA A 36 -3.96 -17.87 1.78
N ARG A 37 -3.84 -18.11 3.10
CA ARG A 37 -4.94 -17.93 4.06
C ARG A 37 -5.32 -16.47 4.21
N VAL A 38 -4.32 -15.57 4.31
CA VAL A 38 -4.55 -14.12 4.37
C VAL A 38 -5.23 -13.63 3.10
N ILE A 39 -4.71 -13.97 1.92
CA ILE A 39 -5.31 -13.58 0.63
C ILE A 39 -6.72 -14.18 0.48
N GLY A 40 -6.91 -15.44 0.90
CA GLY A 40 -8.20 -16.12 0.85
C GLY A 40 -9.28 -15.43 1.69
N LEU A 41 -8.91 -14.82 2.82
CA LEU A 41 -9.82 -14.01 3.63
C LEU A 41 -10.33 -12.79 2.85
N PHE A 42 -9.44 -12.06 2.17
CA PHE A 42 -9.81 -10.90 1.36
C PHE A 42 -10.67 -11.30 0.17
N SER A 43 -10.23 -12.31 -0.59
CA SER A 43 -10.92 -12.78 -1.79
C SER A 43 -12.31 -13.35 -1.47
N GLY A 44 -12.44 -14.14 -0.39
CA GLY A 44 -13.70 -14.75 0.00
C GLY A 44 -14.78 -13.77 0.47
N ARG A 45 -14.40 -12.52 0.77
CA ARG A 45 -15.31 -11.47 1.24
C ARG A 45 -15.40 -10.26 0.30
N GLY A 46 -14.69 -10.31 -0.82
CA GLY A 46 -14.68 -9.24 -1.81
C GLY A 46 -13.95 -7.97 -1.34
N TYR A 47 -13.03 -8.08 -0.38
CA TYR A 47 -12.17 -6.96 0.00
C TYR A 47 -11.06 -6.77 -1.04
N ASN A 48 -10.78 -5.51 -1.40
CA ASN A 48 -9.69 -5.21 -2.32
C ASN A 48 -8.35 -5.15 -1.60
N ILE A 49 -7.29 -5.59 -2.29
CA ILE A 49 -5.90 -5.41 -1.88
C ILE A 49 -5.25 -4.47 -2.91
N ASP A 50 -4.95 -3.23 -2.49
CA ASP A 50 -4.31 -2.24 -3.35
C ASP A 50 -2.80 -2.49 -3.46
N SER A 51 -2.18 -2.97 -2.38
CA SER A 51 -0.76 -3.35 -2.32
C SER A 51 -0.54 -4.46 -1.30
N LEU A 52 0.33 -5.39 -1.62
CA LEU A 52 0.72 -6.49 -0.75
C LEU A 52 2.24 -6.68 -0.83
N THR A 53 2.89 -6.60 0.33
CA THR A 53 4.32 -6.85 0.46
C THR A 53 4.57 -7.83 1.58
N VAL A 54 5.41 -8.83 1.34
CA VAL A 54 5.74 -9.86 2.32
C VAL A 54 7.24 -9.95 2.47
N SER A 55 7.73 -9.96 3.70
CA SER A 55 9.15 -10.17 3.99
C SER A 55 9.34 -10.87 5.32
N GLU A 56 10.35 -11.73 5.41
CA GLU A 56 10.82 -12.24 6.69
C GLU A 56 11.45 -11.09 7.49
N THR A 57 11.04 -10.94 8.74
CA THR A 57 11.50 -9.85 9.61
C THR A 57 12.47 -10.32 10.69
N GLU A 58 12.27 -11.54 11.19
CA GLU A 58 13.09 -12.15 12.22
C GLU A 58 13.34 -13.62 11.88
N SER A 59 14.44 -13.92 11.18
CA SER A 59 14.75 -15.29 10.77
C SER A 59 14.93 -16.25 11.94
N GLN A 60 15.42 -15.77 13.08
CA GLN A 60 15.56 -16.62 14.28
C GLN A 60 14.21 -17.07 14.89
N LYS A 61 13.15 -16.28 14.66
CA LYS A 61 11.80 -16.59 15.15
C LYS A 61 10.89 -17.13 14.07
N HIS A 62 11.37 -17.28 12.85
CA HIS A 62 10.56 -17.69 11.69
C HIS A 62 9.29 -16.84 11.51
N LEU A 63 9.43 -15.51 11.69
CA LEU A 63 8.32 -14.56 11.53
C LEU A 63 8.45 -13.77 10.24
N SER A 64 7.32 -13.56 9.61
CA SER A 64 7.18 -12.69 8.44
C SER A 64 6.25 -11.53 8.73
N ARG A 65 6.51 -10.40 8.08
CA ARG A 65 5.60 -9.26 8.04
C ARG A 65 4.89 -9.23 6.70
N ILE A 66 3.58 -9.13 6.74
CA ILE A 66 2.74 -8.84 5.58
C ILE A 66 2.25 -7.40 5.74
N THR A 67 2.60 -6.53 4.81
CA THR A 67 2.05 -5.18 4.73
C THR A 67 0.97 -5.16 3.67
N ILE A 68 -0.25 -4.84 4.07
CA ILE A 68 -1.44 -4.84 3.22
C ILE A 68 -1.98 -3.41 3.16
N VAL A 69 -2.13 -2.89 1.96
CA VAL A 69 -2.88 -1.65 1.73
C VAL A 69 -4.23 -2.02 1.18
N THR A 70 -5.27 -1.50 1.81
CA THR A 70 -6.66 -1.74 1.43
C THR A 70 -7.47 -0.47 1.61
N THR A 71 -8.56 -0.37 0.89
CA THR A 71 -9.47 0.78 0.89
C THR A 71 -10.87 0.32 1.28
N GLY A 72 -11.50 0.99 2.22
CA GLY A 72 -12.83 0.64 2.70
C GLY A 72 -13.40 1.67 3.67
N THR A 73 -14.64 1.44 4.11
CA THR A 73 -15.22 2.22 5.21
C THR A 73 -14.57 1.81 6.53
N PRO A 74 -14.58 2.66 7.57
CA PRO A 74 -14.02 2.32 8.89
C PRO A 74 -14.55 1.00 9.43
N MET A 75 -15.83 0.71 9.23
CA MET A 75 -16.45 -0.56 9.66
C MET A 75 -15.85 -1.77 8.91
N VAL A 76 -15.60 -1.65 7.61
CA VAL A 76 -14.98 -2.71 6.80
C VAL A 76 -13.54 -2.95 7.24
N ILE A 77 -12.78 -1.89 7.52
CA ILE A 77 -11.39 -1.99 8.01
C ILE A 77 -11.34 -2.71 9.36
N GLU A 78 -12.20 -2.35 10.30
CA GLU A 78 -12.29 -3.05 11.58
C GLU A 78 -12.68 -4.53 11.42
N GLN A 79 -13.60 -4.85 10.52
CA GLN A 79 -13.93 -6.25 10.20
C GLN A 79 -12.72 -7.00 9.65
N ILE A 80 -11.94 -6.40 8.75
CA ILE A 80 -10.73 -7.00 8.21
C ILE A 80 -9.72 -7.30 9.34
N LYS A 81 -9.45 -6.34 10.22
CA LYS A 81 -8.55 -6.50 11.37
C LYS A 81 -8.97 -7.69 12.25
N HIS A 82 -10.21 -7.69 12.71
CA HIS A 82 -10.72 -8.76 13.57
C HIS A 82 -10.67 -10.16 12.93
N GLN A 83 -10.82 -10.22 11.61
CA GLN A 83 -10.74 -11.50 10.91
C GLN A 83 -9.30 -11.95 10.70
N LEU A 84 -8.37 -11.04 10.45
CA LEU A 84 -6.94 -11.35 10.41
C LEU A 84 -6.45 -11.87 11.76
N GLU A 85 -6.85 -11.25 12.86
CA GLU A 85 -6.50 -11.65 14.23
C GLU A 85 -6.99 -13.06 14.60
N ARG A 86 -8.04 -13.56 13.94
CA ARG A 86 -8.56 -14.93 14.15
C ARG A 86 -7.81 -16.02 13.41
N LEU A 87 -6.95 -15.65 12.47
CA LEU A 87 -6.13 -16.64 11.76
C LEU A 87 -5.03 -17.16 12.68
N VAL A 88 -4.96 -18.47 12.86
CA VAL A 88 -4.01 -19.14 13.76
C VAL A 88 -2.55 -18.70 13.57
N PRO A 89 -2.03 -18.56 12.32
CA PRO A 89 -0.64 -18.15 12.12
C PRO A 89 -0.40 -16.64 12.29
N VAL A 90 -1.40 -15.85 12.70
CA VAL A 90 -1.28 -14.41 12.90
C VAL A 90 -0.97 -14.10 14.36
N HIS A 91 0.14 -13.46 14.62
CA HIS A 91 0.57 -13.04 15.96
C HIS A 91 0.10 -11.65 16.33
N ARG A 92 0.09 -10.74 15.35
CA ARG A 92 -0.29 -9.34 15.58
C ARG A 92 -0.80 -8.69 14.30
N VAL A 93 -1.82 -7.85 14.45
CA VAL A 93 -2.33 -6.97 13.41
C VAL A 93 -2.28 -5.54 13.95
N SER A 94 -1.69 -4.62 13.19
CA SER A 94 -1.70 -3.19 13.49
C SER A 94 -2.19 -2.42 12.27
N ASP A 95 -3.11 -1.51 12.49
CA ASP A 95 -3.52 -0.53 11.50
C ASP A 95 -2.64 0.72 11.67
N LEU A 96 -1.58 0.80 10.88
CA LEU A 96 -0.62 1.90 10.98
C LEU A 96 -1.26 3.26 10.68
N THR A 97 -2.25 3.29 9.80
CA THR A 97 -2.97 4.54 9.47
C THR A 97 -3.81 5.03 10.64
N ALA A 98 -4.57 4.15 11.28
CA ALA A 98 -5.42 4.50 12.41
C ALA A 98 -4.62 4.79 13.68
N GLU A 99 -3.57 4.00 13.95
CA GLU A 99 -2.78 4.10 15.19
C GLU A 99 -1.82 5.29 15.20
N TYR A 100 -1.23 5.63 14.05
CA TYR A 100 -0.16 6.63 13.96
C TYR A 100 -0.49 7.81 13.04
N GLY A 101 -1.55 7.71 12.24
CA GLY A 101 -1.92 8.70 11.24
C GLY A 101 -0.92 8.82 10.08
N GLU A 102 -1.20 9.71 9.15
CA GLU A 102 -0.36 9.93 7.96
C GLU A 102 1.06 10.42 8.30
N LEU A 103 1.20 11.24 9.33
CA LEU A 103 2.49 11.79 9.76
C LEU A 103 3.30 10.81 10.62
N GLY A 104 2.63 9.88 11.29
CA GLY A 104 3.26 8.88 12.16
C GLY A 104 3.62 7.57 11.45
N THR A 105 3.18 7.39 10.21
CA THR A 105 3.50 6.22 9.38
C THR A 105 4.49 6.60 8.28
N ILE A 106 5.55 5.81 8.13
CA ILE A 106 6.52 5.96 7.05
C ILE A 106 6.25 4.87 6.03
N GLU A 107 5.85 5.27 4.83
CA GLU A 107 5.62 4.37 3.69
C GLU A 107 6.62 4.65 2.59
N ARG A 108 7.17 3.60 2.00
CA ARG A 108 8.03 3.65 0.82
C ARG A 108 7.77 2.47 -0.08
N GLU A 109 7.89 2.70 -1.38
CA GLU A 109 7.97 1.66 -2.38
C GLU A 109 9.11 1.97 -3.35
N LEU A 110 9.62 0.92 -3.99
CA LEU A 110 10.61 1.02 -5.06
C LEU A 110 9.92 0.70 -6.38
N VAL A 111 10.22 1.48 -7.40
CA VAL A 111 9.81 1.21 -8.77
C VAL A 111 11.04 1.10 -9.68
N LEU A 112 11.01 0.15 -10.60
CA LEU A 112 11.88 0.07 -11.76
C LEU A 112 11.07 0.43 -13.00
N LEU A 113 11.57 1.39 -13.77
CA LEU A 113 10.93 1.90 -14.98
C LEU A 113 11.87 1.71 -16.17
N LYS A 114 11.41 1.02 -17.20
CA LYS A 114 12.10 0.95 -18.49
C LYS A 114 11.49 1.96 -19.46
N VAL A 115 12.31 2.84 -19.98
CA VAL A 115 11.90 3.87 -20.93
C VAL A 115 12.74 3.72 -22.21
N ALA A 116 12.08 3.63 -23.35
CA ALA A 116 12.74 3.64 -24.66
C ALA A 116 12.48 4.97 -25.36
N GLY A 117 13.51 5.53 -26.00
CA GLY A 117 13.37 6.77 -26.71
C GLY A 117 14.67 7.19 -27.42
N LYS A 118 14.51 8.03 -28.44
CA LYS A 118 15.61 8.61 -29.20
C LYS A 118 15.48 10.14 -29.22
N GLY A 119 16.59 10.83 -29.45
CA GLY A 119 16.60 12.29 -29.59
C GLY A 119 16.12 13.00 -28.33
N GLU A 120 15.19 13.94 -28.50
CA GLU A 120 14.68 14.80 -27.43
C GLU A 120 13.98 14.01 -26.31
N MET A 121 13.23 12.96 -26.66
CA MET A 121 12.58 12.10 -25.64
C MET A 121 13.58 11.48 -24.69
N ARG A 122 14.74 11.08 -25.19
CA ARG A 122 15.82 10.53 -24.38
C ARG A 122 16.39 11.56 -23.40
N VAL A 123 16.56 12.80 -23.84
CA VAL A 123 17.03 13.90 -23.00
C VAL A 123 16.00 14.25 -21.94
N GLU A 124 14.74 14.27 -22.30
CA GLU A 124 13.66 14.59 -21.36
C GLU A 124 13.49 13.50 -20.30
N ALA A 125 13.63 12.23 -20.65
CA ALA A 125 13.64 11.13 -19.68
C ALA A 125 14.72 11.30 -18.60
N LEU A 126 15.94 11.68 -19.00
CA LEU A 126 17.03 11.98 -18.06
C LEU A 126 16.74 13.19 -17.17
N ARG A 127 16.16 14.28 -17.72
CA ARG A 127 15.76 15.46 -16.94
C ARG A 127 14.69 15.13 -15.89
N LEU A 128 13.70 14.32 -16.26
CA LEU A 128 12.68 13.87 -15.32
C LEU A 128 13.28 12.95 -14.25
N ALA A 129 14.17 12.04 -14.64
CA ALA A 129 14.85 11.18 -13.66
C ALA A 129 15.63 12.03 -12.64
N GLU A 130 16.37 13.04 -13.08
CA GLU A 130 17.07 13.97 -12.20
C GLU A 130 16.11 14.77 -11.29
N ALA A 131 15.01 15.28 -11.85
CA ALA A 131 14.01 16.04 -11.09
C ALA A 131 13.30 15.25 -9.98
N PHE A 132 13.23 13.91 -10.12
CA PHE A 132 12.67 12.99 -9.13
C PHE A 132 13.73 12.30 -8.26
N ASP A 133 15.00 12.64 -8.43
CA ASP A 133 16.14 11.96 -7.79
C ASP A 133 16.14 10.44 -8.08
N ALA A 134 15.71 10.07 -9.28
CA ALA A 134 15.69 8.69 -9.74
C ALA A 134 17.07 8.27 -10.25
N GLN A 135 17.52 7.08 -9.85
CA GLN A 135 18.81 6.55 -10.26
C GLN A 135 18.70 5.84 -11.61
N THR A 136 19.67 6.05 -12.50
CA THR A 136 19.82 5.24 -13.70
C THR A 136 20.52 3.94 -13.33
N VAL A 137 19.80 2.82 -13.44
CA VAL A 137 20.32 1.47 -13.12
C VAL A 137 20.95 0.81 -14.33
N ASP A 138 20.36 1.04 -15.51
CA ASP A 138 20.87 0.54 -16.78
C ASP A 138 20.66 1.57 -17.89
N ALA A 139 21.59 1.61 -18.85
CA ALA A 139 21.53 2.52 -19.98
C ALA A 139 22.09 1.84 -21.24
N THR A 140 21.30 1.87 -22.30
CA THR A 140 21.70 1.49 -23.66
C THR A 140 21.56 2.68 -24.61
N LEU A 141 21.88 2.51 -25.88
CA LEU A 141 21.63 3.56 -26.89
C LEU A 141 20.13 3.76 -27.17
N GLU A 142 19.28 2.80 -26.79
CA GLU A 142 17.86 2.80 -27.13
C GLU A 142 16.95 2.93 -25.92
N SER A 143 17.46 2.64 -24.70
CA SER A 143 16.64 2.60 -23.48
C SER A 143 17.41 2.99 -22.23
N PHE A 144 16.66 3.32 -21.19
CA PHE A 144 17.10 3.45 -19.80
C PHE A 144 16.25 2.58 -18.90
N VAL A 145 16.85 2.12 -17.81
CA VAL A 145 16.12 1.63 -16.65
C VAL A 145 16.40 2.56 -15.47
N PHE A 146 15.34 3.18 -14.98
CA PHE A 146 15.38 4.06 -13.81
C PHE A 146 14.84 3.36 -12.58
N GLN A 147 15.46 3.64 -11.43
CA GLN A 147 14.99 3.24 -10.12
C GLN A 147 14.58 4.48 -9.33
N LEU A 148 13.38 4.45 -8.75
CA LEU A 148 12.92 5.46 -7.80
C LEU A 148 12.40 4.79 -6.53
N THR A 149 12.81 5.30 -5.37
CA THR A 149 12.23 4.94 -4.08
C THR A 149 11.53 6.16 -3.49
N GLY A 150 10.23 6.05 -3.27
CA GLY A 150 9.43 7.19 -2.82
C GLY A 150 8.11 6.78 -2.18
N ARG A 151 7.28 7.77 -1.85
CA ARG A 151 5.87 7.55 -1.51
C ARG A 151 5.10 7.17 -2.76
N THR A 152 4.03 6.41 -2.61
CA THR A 152 3.15 5.99 -3.72
C THR A 152 2.79 7.15 -4.66
N ARG A 153 2.41 8.30 -4.10
CA ARG A 153 2.08 9.50 -4.87
C ARG A 153 3.24 10.02 -5.75
N GLU A 154 4.46 9.95 -5.24
CA GLU A 154 5.66 10.38 -5.98
C GLU A 154 5.97 9.40 -7.11
N VAL A 155 5.88 8.10 -6.80
CA VAL A 155 6.06 7.01 -7.78
C VAL A 155 5.01 7.10 -8.88
N ASP A 156 3.73 7.24 -8.55
CA ASP A 156 2.64 7.36 -9.52
C ASP A 156 2.82 8.58 -10.45
N ARG A 157 3.26 9.71 -9.88
CA ARG A 157 3.55 10.92 -10.66
C ARG A 157 4.71 10.70 -11.62
N PHE A 158 5.77 10.03 -11.17
CA PHE A 158 6.91 9.72 -12.02
C PHE A 158 6.52 8.77 -13.16
N ILE A 159 5.78 7.70 -12.87
CA ILE A 159 5.26 6.76 -13.89
C ILE A 159 4.42 7.51 -14.92
N LYS A 160 3.51 8.38 -14.47
CA LYS A 160 2.63 9.14 -15.35
C LYS A 160 3.41 10.02 -16.32
N LEU A 161 4.44 10.73 -15.84
CA LEU A 161 5.27 11.58 -16.68
C LEU A 161 6.10 10.76 -17.68
N MET A 162 6.67 9.64 -17.24
CA MET A 162 7.44 8.74 -18.10
C MET A 162 6.57 8.05 -19.16
N SER A 163 5.26 7.86 -18.90
CA SER A 163 4.34 7.29 -19.88
C SER A 163 4.17 8.16 -21.13
N GLU A 164 4.32 9.47 -21.00
CA GLU A 164 4.27 10.41 -22.13
C GLU A 164 5.56 10.44 -22.97
N ILE A 165 6.65 9.85 -22.46
CA ILE A 165 7.98 9.93 -23.10
C ILE A 165 8.36 8.62 -23.80
N GLY A 166 7.78 7.51 -23.40
CA GLY A 166 8.10 6.20 -23.99
C GLY A 166 8.35 5.10 -22.96
N LEU A 167 7.53 5.11 -21.93
CA LEU A 167 7.50 4.04 -20.94
C LEU A 167 7.19 2.70 -21.59
N VAL A 168 8.03 1.69 -21.33
CA VAL A 168 7.91 0.33 -21.89
C VAL A 168 7.43 -0.65 -20.85
N GLU A 169 7.97 -0.54 -19.62
CA GLU A 169 7.74 -1.51 -18.57
C GLU A 169 7.84 -0.85 -17.20
N VAL A 170 6.99 -1.30 -16.28
CA VAL A 170 6.98 -0.87 -14.87
C VAL A 170 6.98 -2.09 -13.97
N SER A 171 7.88 -2.12 -13.01
CA SER A 171 7.88 -3.11 -11.92
C SER A 171 7.90 -2.38 -10.59
N ARG A 172 6.98 -2.72 -9.67
CA ARG A 172 6.84 -2.12 -8.33
C ARG A 172 6.98 -3.19 -7.26
N THR A 173 7.63 -2.85 -6.16
CA THR A 173 7.73 -3.76 -5.01
C THR A 173 6.45 -3.87 -4.20
N GLY A 174 5.57 -2.86 -4.31
CA GLY A 174 4.54 -2.61 -3.31
C GLY A 174 5.09 -1.82 -2.12
N ILE A 175 4.23 -1.54 -1.16
CA ILE A 175 4.50 -0.62 -0.06
C ILE A 175 5.13 -1.35 1.12
N ALA A 176 6.30 -0.91 1.55
CA ALA A 176 6.86 -1.20 2.86
C ALA A 176 6.48 -0.06 3.82
N ALA A 177 6.01 -0.41 5.03
CA ALA A 177 5.55 0.56 6.00
C ALA A 177 6.05 0.25 7.40
N VAL A 178 6.40 1.30 8.15
CA VAL A 178 6.76 1.23 9.57
C VAL A 178 6.19 2.44 10.31
N SER A 179 5.95 2.27 11.61
CA SER A 179 5.63 3.40 12.48
C SER A 179 6.86 4.28 12.72
N ARG A 180 6.65 5.56 12.94
CA ARG A 180 7.69 6.49 13.36
C ARG A 180 7.96 6.36 14.85
N GLY A 181 9.20 6.59 15.26
CA GLY A 181 9.61 6.56 16.66
C GLY A 181 10.37 5.30 17.05
N ALA A 182 10.61 5.11 18.34
CA ALA A 182 11.44 4.03 18.87
C ALA A 182 10.67 2.73 19.16
N ALA A 183 9.35 2.79 19.21
CA ALA A 183 8.51 1.61 19.45
C ALA A 183 8.40 0.77 18.17
N GLY A 184 8.69 -0.53 18.27
CA GLY A 184 8.46 -1.50 17.22
C GLY A 184 7.10 -2.20 17.35
N MET A 185 6.72 -2.91 16.31
CA MET A 185 5.59 -3.83 16.34
C MET A 185 5.98 -5.14 17.01
#